data_5269e98892f9858bb12d2f40a016d52f
#
_entry.id   5269e98892f9858bb12d2f40a016d52f
#
_cell.length_a   1.000
_cell.length_b   1.000
_cell.length_c   1.000
_cell.angle_alpha   90.00
_cell.angle_beta   90.00
_cell.angle_gamma   90.00
#
_symmetry.space_group_name_H-M   'P 1'
#
loop_
_entity.id
_entity.type
_entity.pdbx_description
1 polymer ?
#
loop_
_entity_poly.entity_id
_entity_poly.type
_entity_poly.pdbx_seq_one_letter_code
_entity_poly.pdbx_strand_id
1 'polypeptide(L)'
;MSLKRTDITVLGGGVIGLSIALRLLNAGREVVLIDPEEPGTGTSFGNAGTIAEYAVLPVGSPDIIRQLPSLLFNKNSPIAIKRSAILSLCPWLIRFLYQSMPKNAARNAQAITSLLQGSRIRWEELSSQIRGESLLKTDGNIYLYPNEELLRHGIRDMDKRRELGLNAEILNLDELKKLEPNLNLSQGGASYFPDGAYMSDPGKMVKLILDATINKGCQIINKAASRIERTGDGIKVHLDNQSTMMTKQLVVAAGAYSKKFAQQAGDKIPLDAERGYHVEYDIA
;
A
#
# COMPACT_ATOMS: atom_id res chain seq x y z
N MET A 1 23.29 -29.14 12.26
CA MET A 1 22.77 -28.93 10.89
C MET A 1 23.52 -27.77 10.27
N SER A 2 24.10 -27.97 9.08
CA SER A 2 24.81 -26.91 8.36
C SER A 2 23.86 -25.74 8.07
N LEU A 3 24.23 -24.53 8.46
CA LEU A 3 23.49 -23.31 8.16
C LEU A 3 23.44 -23.15 6.63
N LYS A 4 22.26 -23.25 6.03
CA LYS A 4 22.08 -22.98 4.61
C LYS A 4 22.44 -21.51 4.37
N ARG A 5 23.44 -21.25 3.54
CA ARG A 5 23.86 -19.88 3.20
C ARG A 5 23.22 -19.48 1.88
N THR A 6 22.60 -18.32 1.86
CA THR A 6 21.92 -17.77 0.67
C THR A 6 22.48 -16.40 0.32
N ASP A 7 22.34 -15.99 -0.94
CA ASP A 7 22.78 -14.67 -1.37
C ASP A 7 21.81 -13.61 -0.85
N ILE A 8 20.52 -13.72 -1.21
CA ILE A 8 19.47 -12.79 -0.77
C ILE A 8 18.30 -13.57 -0.16
N THR A 9 17.84 -13.10 0.99
CA THR A 9 16.58 -13.58 1.58
C THR A 9 15.56 -12.46 1.60
N VAL A 10 14.32 -12.77 1.21
CA VAL A 10 13.16 -11.87 1.30
C VAL A 10 12.23 -12.40 2.39
N LEU A 11 11.94 -11.59 3.40
CA LEU A 11 10.95 -11.87 4.43
C LEU A 11 9.60 -11.25 4.06
N GLY A 12 8.60 -12.08 3.86
CA GLY A 12 7.25 -11.74 3.45
C GLY A 12 6.97 -12.05 1.99
N GLY A 13 5.96 -12.87 1.76
CA GLY A 13 5.49 -13.34 0.46
C GLY A 13 4.27 -12.59 -0.07
N GLY A 14 4.01 -11.37 0.42
CA GLY A 14 3.00 -10.48 -0.16
C GLY A 14 3.43 -9.91 -1.51
N VAL A 15 2.57 -9.10 -2.15
CA VAL A 15 2.82 -8.49 -3.47
C VAL A 15 4.18 -7.77 -3.54
N ILE A 16 4.58 -7.08 -2.48
CA ILE A 16 5.86 -6.36 -2.44
C ILE A 16 7.04 -7.34 -2.41
N GLY A 17 7.01 -8.34 -1.54
CA GLY A 17 8.10 -9.32 -1.42
C GLY A 17 8.26 -10.17 -2.68
N LEU A 18 7.16 -10.61 -3.27
CA LEU A 18 7.15 -11.37 -4.52
C LEU A 18 7.69 -10.53 -5.70
N SER A 19 7.25 -9.26 -5.82
CA SER A 19 7.74 -8.36 -6.87
C SER A 19 9.24 -8.08 -6.74
N ILE A 20 9.74 -7.89 -5.52
CA ILE A 20 11.17 -7.71 -5.26
C ILE A 20 11.93 -9.00 -5.58
N ALA A 21 11.44 -10.16 -5.13
CA ALA A 21 12.07 -11.45 -5.41
C ALA A 21 12.17 -11.70 -6.92
N LEU A 22 11.07 -11.50 -7.68
CA LEU A 22 11.06 -11.65 -9.12
C LEU A 22 12.06 -10.72 -9.82
N ARG A 23 12.14 -9.46 -9.39
CA ARG A 23 13.08 -8.49 -9.95
C ARG A 23 14.53 -8.87 -9.68
N LEU A 24 14.84 -9.37 -8.48
CA LEU A 24 16.18 -9.85 -8.13
C LEU A 24 16.58 -11.09 -8.93
N LEU A 25 15.66 -12.04 -9.10
CA LEU A 25 15.87 -13.22 -9.93
C LEU A 25 16.13 -12.86 -11.40
N ASN A 26 15.38 -11.89 -11.93
CA ASN A 26 15.62 -11.36 -13.29
C ASN A 26 17.00 -10.69 -13.44
N ALA A 27 17.53 -10.14 -12.34
CA ALA A 27 18.91 -9.62 -12.29
C ALA A 27 19.97 -10.70 -12.04
N GLY A 28 19.61 -12.00 -12.13
CA GLY A 28 20.52 -13.11 -11.95
C GLY A 28 20.96 -13.40 -10.52
N ARG A 29 20.20 -12.89 -9.51
CA ARG A 29 20.52 -13.13 -8.10
C ARG A 29 19.82 -14.39 -7.60
N GLU A 30 20.45 -15.09 -6.66
CA GLU A 30 19.83 -16.19 -5.93
C GLU A 30 18.95 -15.66 -4.79
N VAL A 31 17.68 -16.05 -4.80
CA VAL A 31 16.69 -15.53 -3.83
C VAL A 31 16.00 -16.69 -3.10
N VAL A 32 15.93 -16.55 -1.77
CA VAL A 32 15.05 -17.35 -0.91
C VAL A 32 13.97 -16.43 -0.34
N LEU A 33 12.72 -16.85 -0.44
CA LEU A 33 11.58 -16.15 0.16
C LEU A 33 11.07 -16.93 1.37
N ILE A 34 10.85 -16.21 2.47
CA ILE A 34 10.32 -16.80 3.72
C ILE A 34 8.99 -16.13 4.02
N ASP A 35 7.95 -16.96 4.15
CA ASP A 35 6.62 -16.54 4.61
C ASP A 35 6.00 -17.65 5.45
N PRO A 36 5.32 -17.37 6.59
CA PRO A 36 4.67 -18.40 7.40
C PRO A 36 3.51 -19.09 6.68
N GLU A 37 2.84 -18.37 5.79
CA GLU A 37 1.69 -18.83 5.03
C GLU A 37 2.06 -19.09 3.56
N GLU A 38 1.10 -19.55 2.77
CA GLU A 38 1.27 -19.61 1.33
C GLU A 38 1.45 -18.16 0.79
N PRO A 39 2.54 -17.89 0.04
CA PRO A 39 2.78 -16.54 -0.46
C PRO A 39 1.60 -16.02 -1.28
N GLY A 40 1.22 -14.76 -1.03
CA GLY A 40 0.13 -14.10 -1.72
C GLY A 40 -1.24 -14.21 -1.06
N THR A 41 -1.43 -15.09 -0.08
CA THR A 41 -2.76 -15.33 0.54
C THR A 41 -3.13 -14.34 1.65
N GLY A 42 -2.22 -13.48 2.07
CA GLY A 42 -2.46 -12.44 3.09
C GLY A 42 -3.18 -11.21 2.54
N THR A 43 -2.85 -10.03 3.08
CA THR A 43 -3.46 -8.73 2.72
C THR A 43 -3.43 -8.42 1.22
N SER A 44 -2.49 -9.01 0.48
CA SER A 44 -2.37 -8.82 -0.97
C SER A 44 -3.45 -9.56 -1.77
N PHE A 45 -4.15 -10.53 -1.19
CA PHE A 45 -5.20 -11.31 -1.84
C PHE A 45 -6.52 -10.55 -1.92
N GLY A 46 -7.00 -10.06 -0.78
CA GLY A 46 -8.33 -9.46 -0.65
C GLY A 46 -8.26 -7.95 -0.43
N ASN A 47 -8.00 -7.19 -1.48
CA ASN A 47 -7.98 -5.73 -1.44
C ASN A 47 -8.70 -5.15 -2.68
N ALA A 48 -8.93 -3.84 -2.72
CA ALA A 48 -9.65 -3.19 -3.81
C ALA A 48 -8.86 -3.12 -5.14
N GLY A 49 -7.62 -3.56 -5.16
CA GLY A 49 -6.77 -3.59 -6.35
C GLY A 49 -6.39 -2.23 -6.94
N THR A 50 -6.70 -1.13 -6.27
CA THR A 50 -6.49 0.21 -6.78
C THR A 50 -5.00 0.56 -6.84
N ILE A 51 -4.53 1.03 -8.01
CA ILE A 51 -3.22 1.62 -8.23
C ILE A 51 -3.41 3.13 -8.24
N ALA A 52 -3.26 3.74 -7.07
CA ALA A 52 -3.63 5.12 -6.81
C ALA A 52 -2.42 6.05 -6.86
N GLU A 53 -1.82 6.24 -8.04
CA GLU A 53 -0.70 7.18 -8.24
C GLU A 53 -1.09 8.62 -7.82
N TYR A 54 -2.37 8.94 -7.90
CA TYR A 54 -2.97 10.21 -7.51
C TYR A 54 -3.16 10.41 -5.98
N ALA A 55 -2.97 9.37 -5.16
CA ALA A 55 -3.19 9.42 -3.71
C ALA A 55 -2.03 10.07 -2.94
N VAL A 56 -1.56 11.22 -3.43
CA VAL A 56 -0.37 11.94 -2.94
C VAL A 56 -0.61 12.83 -1.74
N LEU A 57 -1.87 13.18 -1.46
CA LEU A 57 -2.18 14.04 -0.32
C LEU A 57 -2.21 13.22 0.97
N PRO A 58 -1.41 13.60 1.99
CA PRO A 58 -1.43 12.90 3.27
C PRO A 58 -2.78 13.09 3.98
N VAL A 59 -3.20 12.08 4.75
CA VAL A 59 -4.40 12.16 5.59
C VAL A 59 -4.30 13.33 6.57
N GLY A 60 -3.11 13.56 7.13
CA GLY A 60 -2.83 14.73 7.96
C GLY A 60 -2.73 16.00 7.12
N SER A 61 -3.77 16.83 7.12
CA SER A 61 -3.85 18.09 6.39
C SER A 61 -4.22 19.25 7.32
N PRO A 62 -3.97 20.51 6.94
CA PRO A 62 -4.41 21.68 7.71
C PRO A 62 -5.91 21.73 7.95
N ASP A 63 -6.71 21.19 7.03
CA ASP A 63 -8.16 21.16 7.16
C ASP A 63 -8.61 20.18 8.24
N ILE A 64 -7.90 19.06 8.42
CA ILE A 64 -8.14 18.10 9.52
C ILE A 64 -7.92 18.74 10.88
N ILE A 65 -6.92 19.62 11.02
CA ILE A 65 -6.70 20.33 12.28
C ILE A 65 -7.93 21.15 12.68
N ARG A 66 -8.56 21.83 11.71
CA ARG A 66 -9.78 22.63 11.93
C ARG A 66 -11.00 21.74 12.25
N GLN A 67 -11.08 20.58 11.64
CA GLN A 67 -12.18 19.63 11.81
C GLN A 67 -12.03 18.72 13.05
N LEU A 68 -10.84 18.68 13.65
CA LEU A 68 -10.53 17.75 14.74
C LEU A 68 -11.53 17.81 15.91
N PRO A 69 -11.98 18.98 16.41
CA PRO A 69 -12.99 19.04 17.44
C PRO A 69 -14.31 18.36 17.04
N SER A 70 -14.77 18.59 15.81
CA SER A 70 -15.97 17.93 15.28
C SER A 70 -15.76 16.42 15.13
N LEU A 71 -14.61 15.98 14.66
CA LEU A 71 -14.29 14.57 14.51
C LEU A 71 -14.22 13.81 15.84
N LEU A 72 -13.77 14.47 16.92
CA LEU A 72 -13.62 13.84 18.23
C LEU A 72 -14.91 13.86 19.06
N PHE A 73 -15.76 14.88 18.90
CA PHE A 73 -16.90 15.12 19.79
C PHE A 73 -18.28 14.95 19.15
N ASN A 74 -18.36 14.89 17.82
CA ASN A 74 -19.62 14.65 17.13
C ASN A 74 -19.99 13.16 17.17
N LYS A 75 -21.20 12.84 17.64
CA LYS A 75 -21.71 11.47 17.71
C LYS A 75 -21.86 10.78 16.34
N ASN A 76 -21.99 11.56 15.29
CA ASN A 76 -22.10 11.07 13.90
C ASN A 76 -20.74 11.10 13.18
N SER A 77 -19.65 11.27 13.92
CA SER A 77 -18.29 11.24 13.33
C SER A 77 -17.98 9.85 12.79
N PRO A 78 -17.32 9.73 11.62
CA PRO A 78 -16.79 8.48 11.13
C PRO A 78 -15.66 7.93 11.99
N ILE A 79 -15.12 8.75 12.91
CA ILE A 79 -14.04 8.37 13.84
C ILE A 79 -14.63 8.11 15.21
N ALA A 80 -14.48 6.88 15.72
CA ALA A 80 -14.84 6.52 17.07
C ALA A 80 -13.59 6.22 17.91
N ILE A 81 -13.32 7.04 18.92
CA ILE A 81 -12.21 6.82 19.86
C ILE A 81 -12.75 6.33 21.18
N LYS A 82 -12.30 5.14 21.63
CA LYS A 82 -12.62 4.65 22.98
C LYS A 82 -12.01 5.61 24.01
N ARG A 83 -12.81 6.04 25.01
CA ARG A 83 -12.34 6.94 26.07
C ARG A 83 -11.10 6.43 26.81
N SER A 84 -10.99 5.12 27.02
CA SER A 84 -9.83 4.49 27.64
C SER A 84 -8.54 4.58 26.78
N ALA A 85 -8.65 4.83 25.48
CA ALA A 85 -7.51 4.93 24.58
C ALA A 85 -6.98 6.37 24.43
N ILE A 86 -7.68 7.39 24.94
CA ILE A 86 -7.32 8.80 24.73
C ILE A 86 -5.91 9.09 25.23
N LEU A 87 -5.57 8.68 26.47
CA LEU A 87 -4.26 8.93 27.05
C LEU A 87 -3.12 8.24 26.27
N SER A 88 -3.35 7.01 25.82
CA SER A 88 -2.36 6.27 25.03
C SER A 88 -2.19 6.83 23.61
N LEU A 89 -3.23 7.48 23.07
CA LEU A 89 -3.21 8.11 21.75
C LEU A 89 -2.61 9.52 21.76
N CYS A 90 -2.52 10.20 22.91
CA CYS A 90 -1.99 11.56 22.98
C CYS A 90 -0.64 11.75 22.29
N PRO A 91 0.39 10.91 22.49
CA PRO A 91 1.68 11.08 21.81
C PRO A 91 1.58 10.97 20.28
N TRP A 92 0.68 10.10 19.79
CA TRP A 92 0.40 9.95 18.38
C TRP A 92 -0.34 11.17 17.83
N LEU A 93 -1.38 11.64 18.52
CA LEU A 93 -2.15 12.81 18.12
C LEU A 93 -1.29 14.07 18.01
N ILE A 94 -0.38 14.29 18.95
CA ILE A 94 0.56 15.42 18.90
C ILE A 94 1.44 15.35 17.64
N ARG A 95 1.98 14.18 17.32
CA ARG A 95 2.79 13.97 16.11
C ARG A 95 1.95 14.14 14.85
N PHE A 96 0.73 13.62 14.85
CA PHE A 96 -0.20 13.75 13.72
C PHE A 96 -0.53 15.22 13.45
N LEU A 97 -0.88 16.00 14.49
CA LEU A 97 -1.11 17.44 14.37
C LEU A 97 0.11 18.19 13.86
N TYR A 98 1.29 17.87 14.36
CA TYR A 98 2.54 18.46 13.88
C TYR A 98 2.77 18.17 12.39
N GLN A 99 2.56 16.93 11.95
CA GLN A 99 2.69 16.53 10.55
C GLN A 99 1.58 17.12 9.65
N SER A 100 0.44 17.48 10.22
CA SER A 100 -0.68 18.12 9.52
C SER A 100 -0.51 19.64 9.32
N MET A 101 0.54 20.25 9.91
CA MET A 101 0.84 21.68 9.68
C MET A 101 1.18 21.94 8.20
N PRO A 102 0.83 23.11 7.63
CA PRO A 102 0.94 23.37 6.18
C PRO A 102 2.29 22.98 5.57
N LYS A 103 3.39 23.42 6.18
CA LYS A 103 4.75 23.13 5.69
C LYS A 103 5.08 21.62 5.71
N ASN A 104 4.68 20.92 6.77
CA ASN A 104 4.94 19.50 6.89
C ASN A 104 4.03 18.68 5.96
N ALA A 105 2.76 19.03 5.85
CA ALA A 105 1.81 18.40 4.93
C ALA A 105 2.28 18.55 3.47
N ALA A 106 2.74 19.73 3.05
CA ALA A 106 3.29 19.96 1.71
C ALA A 106 4.55 19.11 1.45
N ARG A 107 5.49 19.07 2.40
CA ARG A 107 6.69 18.23 2.31
C ARG A 107 6.32 16.74 2.22
N ASN A 108 5.37 16.29 3.02
CA ASN A 108 4.91 14.91 3.02
C ASN A 108 4.22 14.57 1.69
N ALA A 109 3.41 15.48 1.13
CA ALA A 109 2.80 15.29 -0.18
C ALA A 109 3.86 15.11 -1.29
N GLN A 110 4.90 15.96 -1.32
CA GLN A 110 6.02 15.81 -2.26
C GLN A 110 6.74 14.48 -2.11
N ALA A 111 7.01 14.04 -0.86
CA ALA A 111 7.65 12.77 -0.60
C ALA A 111 6.78 11.58 -1.05
N ILE A 112 5.46 11.62 -0.82
CA ILE A 112 4.53 10.59 -1.29
C ILE A 112 4.49 10.59 -2.82
N THR A 113 4.42 11.77 -3.46
CA THR A 113 4.45 11.89 -4.93
C THR A 113 5.69 11.20 -5.51
N SER A 114 6.87 11.46 -4.96
CA SER A 114 8.12 10.84 -5.45
C SER A 114 8.14 9.32 -5.31
N LEU A 115 7.41 8.75 -4.36
CA LEU A 115 7.29 7.30 -4.18
C LEU A 115 6.26 6.67 -5.10
N LEU A 116 5.15 7.38 -5.39
CA LEU A 116 4.05 6.85 -6.19
C LEU A 116 4.23 7.08 -7.68
N GLN A 117 4.98 8.09 -8.07
CA GLN A 117 5.20 8.46 -9.47
C GLN A 117 5.73 7.30 -10.31
N GLY A 118 5.06 7.02 -11.42
CA GLY A 118 5.38 5.94 -12.33
C GLY A 118 4.93 4.55 -11.84
N SER A 119 4.12 4.46 -10.77
CA SER A 119 3.62 3.19 -10.27
C SER A 119 2.77 2.45 -11.31
N ARG A 120 1.93 3.16 -12.08
CA ARG A 120 1.14 2.59 -13.17
C ARG A 120 2.04 1.93 -14.24
N ILE A 121 3.03 2.65 -14.74
CA ILE A 121 3.95 2.15 -15.76
C ILE A 121 4.68 0.88 -15.27
N ARG A 122 5.10 0.88 -14.01
CA ARG A 122 5.76 -0.30 -13.42
C ARG A 122 4.83 -1.50 -13.27
N TRP A 123 3.54 -1.26 -13.05
CA TRP A 123 2.55 -2.32 -13.06
C TRP A 123 2.25 -2.83 -14.47
N GLU A 124 2.24 -1.96 -15.48
CA GLU A 124 2.13 -2.35 -16.90
C GLU A 124 3.32 -3.24 -17.31
N GLU A 125 4.56 -2.82 -16.97
CA GLU A 125 5.78 -3.61 -17.20
C GLU A 125 5.72 -4.99 -16.49
N LEU A 126 5.34 -5.01 -15.21
CA LEU A 126 5.25 -6.25 -14.43
C LEU A 126 4.16 -7.16 -14.97
N SER A 127 2.96 -6.65 -15.26
CA SER A 127 1.83 -7.43 -15.76
C SER A 127 2.15 -8.03 -17.14
N SER A 128 2.83 -7.29 -18.01
CA SER A 128 3.30 -7.83 -19.29
C SER A 128 4.31 -8.98 -19.10
N GLN A 129 5.25 -8.82 -18.17
CA GLN A 129 6.24 -9.85 -17.87
C GLN A 129 5.63 -11.16 -17.37
N ILE A 130 4.53 -11.10 -16.61
CA ILE A 130 3.87 -12.27 -16.01
C ILE A 130 2.62 -12.72 -16.79
N ARG A 131 2.31 -12.11 -17.94
CA ARG A 131 1.11 -12.35 -18.75
C ARG A 131 -0.19 -12.04 -17.98
N GLY A 132 -0.17 -10.98 -17.21
CA GLY A 132 -1.27 -10.50 -16.37
C GLY A 132 -1.96 -9.24 -16.90
N GLU A 133 -1.71 -8.81 -18.15
CA GLU A 133 -2.21 -7.57 -18.73
C GLU A 133 -3.74 -7.48 -18.69
N SER A 134 -4.43 -8.60 -18.88
CA SER A 134 -5.91 -8.65 -18.86
C SER A 134 -6.51 -8.31 -17.50
N LEU A 135 -5.74 -8.46 -16.41
CA LEU A 135 -6.14 -8.15 -15.05
C LEU A 135 -5.92 -6.67 -14.70
N LEU A 136 -5.05 -5.97 -15.40
CA LEU A 136 -4.78 -4.56 -15.19
C LEU A 136 -5.73 -3.72 -16.05
N LYS A 137 -6.50 -2.84 -15.41
CA LYS A 137 -7.42 -1.91 -16.05
C LYS A 137 -6.88 -0.49 -15.86
N THR A 138 -6.88 0.29 -16.95
CA THR A 138 -6.30 1.64 -17.00
C THR A 138 -7.35 2.69 -17.40
N ASP A 139 -8.61 2.43 -17.06
CA ASP A 139 -9.76 3.27 -17.44
C ASP A 139 -9.91 4.50 -16.53
N GLY A 140 -8.97 4.72 -15.63
CA GLY A 140 -9.00 5.80 -14.64
C GLY A 140 -9.76 5.43 -13.36
N ASN A 141 -9.82 6.40 -12.44
CA ASN A 141 -10.54 6.27 -11.17
C ASN A 141 -11.38 7.52 -10.91
N ILE A 142 -12.53 7.34 -10.28
CA ILE A 142 -13.42 8.45 -9.91
C ILE A 142 -13.67 8.49 -8.40
N TYR A 143 -13.77 9.70 -7.84
CA TYR A 143 -14.27 9.97 -6.50
C TYR A 143 -15.57 10.73 -6.59
N LEU A 144 -16.65 10.13 -6.09
CA LEU A 144 -17.99 10.75 -6.11
C LEU A 144 -18.18 11.67 -4.89
N TYR A 145 -18.84 12.81 -5.12
CA TYR A 145 -19.19 13.73 -4.06
C TYR A 145 -20.72 13.74 -3.86
N PRO A 146 -21.20 13.48 -2.62
CA PRO A 146 -22.64 13.44 -2.32
C PRO A 146 -23.36 14.78 -2.56
N ASN A 147 -22.67 15.90 -2.49
CA ASN A 147 -23.22 17.24 -2.64
C ASN A 147 -22.15 18.25 -3.11
N GLU A 148 -22.60 19.46 -3.50
CA GLU A 148 -21.73 20.52 -3.99
C GLU A 148 -20.74 21.06 -2.94
N GLU A 149 -21.06 21.00 -1.64
CA GLU A 149 -20.16 21.47 -0.60
C GLU A 149 -18.91 20.59 -0.54
N LEU A 150 -19.09 19.26 -0.58
CA LEU A 150 -17.99 18.30 -0.62
C LEU A 150 -17.22 18.39 -1.95
N LEU A 151 -17.90 18.63 -3.07
CA LEU A 151 -17.23 18.89 -4.34
C LEU A 151 -16.30 20.10 -4.25
N ARG A 152 -16.74 21.21 -3.64
CA ARG A 152 -15.88 22.41 -3.45
C ARG A 152 -14.61 22.11 -2.64
N HIS A 153 -14.69 21.23 -1.66
CA HIS A 153 -13.49 20.72 -0.98
C HIS A 153 -12.63 19.87 -1.91
N GLY A 154 -13.25 19.00 -2.69
CA GLY A 154 -12.58 18.19 -3.70
C GLY A 154 -11.82 19.01 -4.71
N ILE A 155 -12.40 20.10 -5.23
CA ILE A 155 -11.74 21.01 -6.20
C ILE A 155 -10.39 21.52 -5.66
N ARG A 156 -10.34 21.99 -4.41
CA ARG A 156 -9.09 22.45 -3.80
C ARG A 156 -8.04 21.35 -3.70
N ASP A 157 -8.46 20.14 -3.44
CA ASP A 157 -7.55 18.99 -3.38
C ASP A 157 -7.09 18.55 -4.77
N MET A 158 -7.92 18.77 -5.81
CA MET A 158 -7.52 18.56 -7.21
C MET A 158 -6.49 19.57 -7.66
N ASP A 159 -6.64 20.85 -7.27
CA ASP A 159 -5.66 21.90 -7.58
C ASP A 159 -4.29 21.57 -6.98
N LYS A 160 -4.25 21.13 -5.70
CA LYS A 160 -3.00 20.66 -5.08
C LYS A 160 -2.36 19.48 -5.83
N ARG A 161 -3.16 18.54 -6.34
CA ARG A 161 -2.64 17.42 -7.13
C ARG A 161 -2.08 17.87 -8.47
N ARG A 162 -2.75 18.83 -9.15
CA ARG A 162 -2.24 19.45 -10.39
C ARG A 162 -0.91 20.17 -10.17
N GLU A 163 -0.78 20.92 -9.05
CA GLU A 163 0.49 21.54 -8.64
C GLU A 163 1.62 20.54 -8.43
N LEU A 164 1.29 19.30 -8.04
CA LEU A 164 2.23 18.19 -7.91
C LEU A 164 2.46 17.43 -9.23
N GLY A 165 1.92 17.92 -10.35
CA GLY A 165 2.11 17.36 -11.68
C GLY A 165 1.19 16.20 -12.03
N LEU A 166 0.10 15.99 -11.30
CA LEU A 166 -0.84 14.90 -11.54
C LEU A 166 -1.97 15.35 -12.47
N ASN A 167 -2.37 14.43 -13.35
CA ASN A 167 -3.56 14.61 -14.17
C ASN A 167 -4.82 14.37 -13.32
N ALA A 168 -5.60 15.43 -13.15
CA ALA A 168 -6.74 15.41 -12.24
C ALA A 168 -7.84 16.35 -12.77
N GLU A 169 -9.04 15.82 -12.97
CA GLU A 169 -10.18 16.49 -13.59
C GLU A 169 -11.37 16.56 -12.65
N ILE A 170 -12.23 17.55 -12.82
CA ILE A 170 -13.53 17.63 -12.16
C ILE A 170 -14.59 17.35 -13.22
N LEU A 171 -15.45 16.40 -12.94
CA LEU A 171 -16.59 16.06 -13.79
C LEU A 171 -17.88 16.62 -13.18
N ASN A 172 -18.64 17.34 -13.99
CA ASN A 172 -20.02 17.67 -13.68
C ASN A 172 -20.93 16.44 -13.86
N LEU A 173 -22.22 16.56 -13.52
CA LEU A 173 -23.15 15.44 -13.57
C LEU A 173 -23.37 14.88 -14.98
N ASP A 174 -23.35 15.74 -16.01
CA ASP A 174 -23.54 15.30 -17.40
C ASP A 174 -22.31 14.55 -17.93
N GLU A 175 -21.12 15.02 -17.59
CA GLU A 175 -19.85 14.36 -17.91
C GLU A 175 -19.72 13.01 -17.19
N LEU A 176 -20.07 13.00 -15.89
CA LEU A 176 -20.08 11.76 -15.09
C LEU A 176 -21.05 10.74 -15.65
N LYS A 177 -22.26 11.15 -16.05
CA LYS A 177 -23.27 10.27 -16.65
C LYS A 177 -22.84 9.69 -17.99
N LYS A 178 -22.05 10.44 -18.77
CA LYS A 178 -21.47 9.92 -20.03
C LYS A 178 -20.38 8.89 -19.77
N LEU A 179 -19.56 9.11 -18.73
CA LEU A 179 -18.49 8.19 -18.36
C LEU A 179 -19.04 6.91 -17.73
N GLU A 180 -20.00 7.04 -16.81
CA GLU A 180 -20.60 5.95 -16.04
C GLU A 180 -22.14 6.00 -16.09
N PRO A 181 -22.77 5.54 -17.18
CA PRO A 181 -24.21 5.66 -17.38
C PRO A 181 -25.07 4.94 -16.33
N ASN A 182 -24.54 3.88 -15.72
CA ASN A 182 -25.23 3.04 -14.75
C ASN A 182 -25.06 3.51 -13.29
N LEU A 183 -24.24 4.53 -13.05
CA LEU A 183 -24.11 5.10 -11.71
C LEU A 183 -25.37 5.84 -11.29
N ASN A 184 -25.84 5.50 -10.07
CA ASN A 184 -26.88 6.31 -9.44
C ASN A 184 -26.18 7.61 -8.93
N LEU A 185 -26.40 8.69 -9.66
CA LEU A 185 -25.60 9.91 -9.55
C LEU A 185 -25.75 10.58 -8.18
N SER A 186 -24.65 10.88 -7.56
CA SER A 186 -24.56 11.84 -6.48
C SER A 186 -24.78 13.26 -7.02
N GLN A 187 -25.44 14.13 -6.25
CA GLN A 187 -25.74 15.50 -6.68
C GLN A 187 -24.51 16.43 -6.78
N GLY A 188 -23.36 15.98 -6.32
CA GLY A 188 -22.14 16.81 -6.23
C GLY A 188 -21.22 16.76 -7.45
N GLY A 189 -21.30 15.70 -8.29
CA GLY A 189 -20.31 15.46 -9.34
C GLY A 189 -19.14 14.57 -8.87
N ALA A 190 -18.01 14.61 -9.58
CA ALA A 190 -16.87 13.73 -9.29
C ALA A 190 -15.50 14.40 -9.52
N SER A 191 -14.47 13.87 -8.85
CA SER A 191 -13.08 13.99 -9.29
C SER A 191 -12.72 12.78 -10.13
N TYR A 192 -12.02 13.01 -11.24
CA TYR A 192 -11.56 11.98 -12.15
C TYR A 192 -10.04 12.00 -12.26
N PHE A 193 -9.45 10.84 -12.26
CA PHE A 193 -8.00 10.60 -12.39
C PHE A 193 -7.77 9.70 -13.61
N PRO A 194 -7.55 10.29 -14.80
CA PRO A 194 -7.40 9.54 -16.04
C PRO A 194 -6.25 8.53 -16.00
N ASP A 195 -5.18 8.86 -15.29
CA ASP A 195 -4.01 8.00 -15.13
C ASP A 195 -4.17 6.95 -14.01
N GLY A 196 -5.32 6.89 -13.36
CA GLY A 196 -5.64 5.88 -12.37
C GLY A 196 -5.75 4.48 -13.01
N ALA A 197 -5.40 3.46 -12.24
CA ALA A 197 -5.51 2.07 -12.68
C ALA A 197 -6.01 1.19 -11.54
N TYR A 198 -6.49 0.00 -11.87
CA TYR A 198 -6.89 -0.98 -10.88
C TYR A 198 -6.71 -2.42 -11.40
N MET A 199 -6.62 -3.34 -10.48
CA MET A 199 -6.59 -4.77 -10.76
C MET A 199 -7.99 -5.34 -10.61
N SER A 200 -8.52 -5.97 -11.65
CA SER A 200 -9.83 -6.63 -11.61
C SER A 200 -9.83 -7.85 -10.68
N ASP A 201 -8.69 -8.47 -10.45
CA ASP A 201 -8.50 -9.60 -9.54
C ASP A 201 -7.10 -9.52 -8.92
N PRO A 202 -6.94 -8.85 -7.76
CA PRO A 202 -5.67 -8.75 -7.05
C PRO A 202 -5.09 -10.09 -6.64
N GLY A 203 -5.92 -11.04 -6.22
CA GLY A 203 -5.49 -12.37 -5.82
C GLY A 203 -4.86 -13.13 -6.98
N LYS A 204 -5.50 -13.13 -8.14
CA LYS A 204 -4.98 -13.75 -9.35
C LYS A 204 -3.70 -13.07 -9.83
N MET A 205 -3.61 -11.74 -9.75
CA MET A 205 -2.39 -10.99 -10.09
C MET A 205 -1.21 -11.44 -9.22
N VAL A 206 -1.40 -11.51 -7.91
CA VAL A 206 -0.35 -11.95 -6.96
C VAL A 206 0.04 -13.40 -7.21
N LYS A 207 -0.92 -14.26 -7.56
CA LYS A 207 -0.65 -15.66 -7.95
C LYS A 207 0.25 -15.73 -9.20
N LEU A 208 -0.02 -14.92 -10.22
CA LEU A 208 0.84 -14.86 -11.42
C LEU A 208 2.28 -14.42 -11.08
N ILE A 209 2.44 -13.45 -10.15
CA ILE A 209 3.77 -13.04 -9.67
C ILE A 209 4.45 -14.19 -8.93
N LEU A 210 3.73 -14.90 -8.07
CA LEU A 210 4.25 -16.08 -7.35
C LEU A 210 4.71 -17.16 -8.33
N ASP A 211 3.87 -17.54 -9.29
CA ASP A 211 4.18 -18.57 -10.28
C ASP A 211 5.43 -18.18 -11.10
N ALA A 212 5.51 -16.91 -11.55
CA ALA A 212 6.68 -16.39 -12.26
C ALA A 212 7.95 -16.43 -11.36
N THR A 213 7.82 -16.13 -10.09
CA THR A 213 8.91 -16.13 -9.11
C THR A 213 9.44 -17.57 -8.89
N ILE A 214 8.53 -18.54 -8.75
CA ILE A 214 8.88 -19.97 -8.62
C ILE A 214 9.54 -20.48 -9.90
N ASN A 215 8.99 -20.17 -11.07
CA ASN A 215 9.53 -20.57 -12.37
C ASN A 215 10.94 -20.02 -12.64
N LYS A 216 11.30 -18.89 -12.00
CA LYS A 216 12.65 -18.32 -12.03
C LYS A 216 13.60 -18.93 -10.98
N GLY A 217 13.16 -19.95 -10.25
CA GLY A 217 13.99 -20.69 -9.30
C GLY A 217 14.03 -20.11 -7.89
N CYS A 218 13.07 -19.28 -7.50
CA CYS A 218 12.94 -18.86 -6.10
C CYS A 218 12.69 -20.04 -5.20
N GLN A 219 13.48 -20.20 -4.16
CA GLN A 219 13.18 -21.17 -3.11
C GLN A 219 12.24 -20.52 -2.09
N ILE A 220 11.11 -21.18 -1.82
CA ILE A 220 10.14 -20.74 -0.80
C ILE A 220 10.31 -21.57 0.46
N ILE A 221 10.33 -20.90 1.60
CA ILE A 221 10.35 -21.53 2.94
C ILE A 221 9.09 -21.09 3.66
N ASN A 222 8.13 -22.00 3.83
CA ASN A 222 6.90 -21.78 4.56
C ASN A 222 7.14 -21.90 6.07
N LYS A 223 7.71 -20.84 6.66
CA LYS A 223 8.01 -20.72 8.08
C LYS A 223 7.99 -19.28 8.52
N ALA A 224 7.63 -19.04 9.78
CA ALA A 224 7.74 -17.70 10.34
C ALA A 224 9.20 -17.36 10.70
N ALA A 225 9.66 -16.19 10.29
CA ALA A 225 10.87 -15.62 10.84
C ALA A 225 10.57 -15.05 12.23
N SER A 226 11.27 -15.52 13.24
CA SER A 226 11.08 -15.09 14.63
C SER A 226 11.99 -13.92 15.00
N ARG A 227 13.22 -13.94 14.52
CA ARG A 227 14.27 -12.94 14.83
C ARG A 227 15.28 -12.84 13.70
N ILE A 228 15.86 -11.65 13.54
CA ILE A 228 17.04 -11.41 12.70
C ILE A 228 18.20 -10.88 13.55
N GLU A 229 19.43 -11.18 13.14
CA GLU A 229 20.64 -10.78 13.85
C GLU A 229 21.74 -10.46 12.83
N ARG A 230 22.34 -9.27 12.91
CA ARG A 230 23.52 -8.93 12.13
C ARG A 230 24.75 -9.63 12.71
N THR A 231 25.53 -10.26 11.85
CA THR A 231 26.80 -10.92 12.20
C THR A 231 27.91 -10.36 11.31
N GLY A 232 29.17 -10.69 11.64
CA GLY A 232 30.30 -10.28 10.80
C GLY A 232 30.24 -10.80 9.36
N ASP A 233 29.56 -11.95 9.16
CA ASP A 233 29.49 -12.66 7.88
C ASP A 233 28.16 -12.49 7.13
N GLY A 234 27.26 -11.62 7.61
CA GLY A 234 25.93 -11.43 7.01
C GLY A 234 24.81 -11.29 8.04
N ILE A 235 23.65 -11.78 7.70
CA ILE A 235 22.47 -11.74 8.55
C ILE A 235 22.01 -13.16 8.87
N LYS A 236 21.84 -13.46 10.16
CA LYS A 236 21.27 -14.70 10.66
C LYS A 236 19.76 -14.52 10.83
N VAL A 237 19.00 -15.37 10.18
CA VAL A 237 17.53 -15.41 10.29
C VAL A 237 17.15 -16.62 11.13
N HIS A 238 16.44 -16.40 12.22
CA HIS A 238 15.90 -17.45 13.10
C HIS A 238 14.47 -17.74 12.69
N LEU A 239 14.15 -19.02 12.51
CA LEU A 239 12.82 -19.48 12.16
C LEU A 239 12.10 -20.04 13.40
N ASP A 240 10.79 -20.17 13.32
CA ASP A 240 9.91 -20.65 14.41
C ASP A 240 10.21 -22.08 14.89
N ASN A 241 10.70 -22.93 13.99
CA ASN A 241 11.10 -24.31 14.29
C ASN A 241 12.52 -24.43 14.88
N GLN A 242 13.08 -23.35 15.44
CA GLN A 242 14.43 -23.24 15.98
C GLN A 242 15.56 -23.43 14.95
N SER A 243 15.25 -23.63 13.67
CA SER A 243 16.28 -23.64 12.64
C SER A 243 16.75 -22.20 12.34
N THR A 244 17.95 -22.10 11.79
CA THR A 244 18.53 -20.84 11.41
C THR A 244 19.10 -20.90 10.00
N MET A 245 19.12 -19.78 9.31
CA MET A 245 19.80 -19.65 8.04
C MET A 245 20.67 -18.38 8.01
N MET A 246 21.69 -18.39 7.18
CA MET A 246 22.56 -17.25 6.95
C MET A 246 22.29 -16.66 5.56
N THR A 247 22.20 -15.35 5.46
CA THR A 247 22.07 -14.63 4.19
C THR A 247 23.03 -13.46 4.13
N LYS A 248 23.53 -13.16 2.94
CA LYS A 248 24.40 -11.98 2.78
C LYS A 248 23.58 -10.69 2.84
N GLN A 249 22.38 -10.70 2.27
CA GLN A 249 21.46 -9.56 2.23
C GLN A 249 20.06 -10.01 2.64
N LEU A 250 19.36 -9.14 3.34
CA LEU A 250 17.99 -9.39 3.80
C LEU A 250 17.09 -8.24 3.36
N VAL A 251 16.00 -8.58 2.70
CA VAL A 251 14.91 -7.67 2.37
C VAL A 251 13.76 -7.95 3.32
N VAL A 252 13.30 -6.94 4.04
CA VAL A 252 12.14 -7.04 4.92
C VAL A 252 10.92 -6.47 4.20
N ALA A 253 10.01 -7.34 3.78
CA ALA A 253 8.77 -7.02 3.08
C ALA A 253 7.56 -7.66 3.78
N ALA A 254 7.61 -7.76 5.12
CA ALA A 254 6.65 -8.47 5.96
C ALA A 254 5.42 -7.62 6.34
N GLY A 255 5.04 -6.64 5.51
CA GLY A 255 3.87 -5.79 5.74
C GLY A 255 3.88 -5.15 7.13
N ALA A 256 2.79 -5.25 7.86
CA ALA A 256 2.66 -4.72 9.22
C ALA A 256 3.67 -5.29 10.23
N TYR A 257 4.19 -6.49 9.97
CA TYR A 257 5.21 -7.14 10.82
C TYR A 257 6.63 -6.61 10.60
N SER A 258 6.86 -5.79 9.57
CA SER A 258 8.18 -5.24 9.25
C SER A 258 8.77 -4.38 10.37
N LYS A 259 7.93 -3.73 11.19
CA LYS A 259 8.36 -2.91 12.35
C LYS A 259 9.24 -3.69 13.31
N LYS A 260 8.89 -4.94 13.61
CA LYS A 260 9.66 -5.83 14.51
C LYS A 260 11.07 -6.06 13.97
N PHE A 261 11.20 -6.35 12.70
CA PHE A 261 12.50 -6.64 12.08
C PHE A 261 13.34 -5.38 11.90
N ALA A 262 12.72 -4.24 11.57
CA ALA A 262 13.40 -2.95 11.53
C ALA A 262 14.03 -2.59 12.89
N GLN A 263 13.29 -2.78 14.00
CA GLN A 263 13.81 -2.56 15.34
C GLN A 263 15.01 -3.47 15.67
N GLN A 264 14.97 -4.72 15.25
CA GLN A 264 16.09 -5.66 15.42
C GLN A 264 17.30 -5.27 14.56
N ALA A 265 17.08 -4.60 13.44
CA ALA A 265 18.14 -4.04 12.60
C ALA A 265 18.70 -2.71 13.12
N GLY A 266 18.11 -2.13 14.17
CA GLY A 266 18.50 -0.84 14.73
C GLY A 266 17.73 0.36 14.15
N ASP A 267 16.75 0.12 13.28
CA ASP A 267 15.97 1.16 12.62
C ASP A 267 14.64 1.41 13.35
N LYS A 268 14.17 2.66 13.32
CA LYS A 268 12.87 3.06 13.85
C LYS A 268 11.97 3.49 12.70
N ILE A 269 10.99 2.66 12.39
CA ILE A 269 9.96 3.00 11.40
C ILE A 269 8.62 3.27 12.11
N PRO A 270 7.92 4.36 11.77
CA PRO A 270 6.63 4.71 12.35
C PRO A 270 5.51 3.92 11.64
N LEU A 271 5.57 2.61 11.71
CA LEU A 271 4.60 1.70 11.10
C LEU A 271 3.67 1.15 12.18
N ASP A 272 2.36 1.14 11.90
CA ASP A 272 1.35 0.47 12.69
C ASP A 272 0.39 -0.33 11.82
N ALA A 273 -0.31 -1.31 12.40
CA ALA A 273 -1.23 -2.17 11.68
C ALA A 273 -2.64 -1.58 11.73
N GLU A 274 -3.26 -1.42 10.57
CA GLU A 274 -4.70 -1.19 10.44
C GLU A 274 -5.38 -2.41 9.85
N ARG A 275 -6.60 -2.69 10.30
CA ARG A 275 -7.42 -3.76 9.76
C ARG A 275 -8.45 -3.18 8.81
N GLY A 276 -8.35 -3.53 7.53
CA GLY A 276 -9.38 -3.29 6.53
C GLY A 276 -10.42 -4.41 6.51
N TYR A 277 -11.66 -4.07 6.15
CA TYR A 277 -12.74 -5.01 5.91
C TYR A 277 -13.32 -4.74 4.53
N HIS A 278 -13.67 -5.79 3.80
CA HIS A 278 -14.35 -5.71 2.52
C HIS A 278 -15.45 -6.77 2.44
N VAL A 279 -16.40 -6.56 1.54
CA VAL A 279 -17.45 -7.52 1.21
C VAL A 279 -17.49 -7.62 -0.30
N GLU A 280 -17.47 -8.85 -0.80
CA GLU A 280 -17.65 -9.14 -2.21
C GLU A 280 -19.12 -9.51 -2.44
N TYR A 281 -19.67 -9.04 -3.55
CA TYR A 281 -21.01 -9.38 -4.01
C TYR A 281 -20.89 -10.00 -5.39
N ASP A 282 -21.48 -11.18 -5.58
CA ASP A 282 -21.71 -11.72 -6.91
C ASP A 282 -22.80 -10.89 -7.57
N ILE A 283 -22.44 -10.13 -8.59
CA ILE A 283 -23.39 -9.38 -9.40
C ILE A 283 -23.75 -10.30 -10.57
N ALA A 284 -24.96 -10.86 -10.52
CA ALA A 284 -25.51 -11.67 -11.60
C ALA A 284 -25.91 -10.81 -12.81
#